data_41e722d63ab33173a32af6c163a28486
#
_entry.id   41e722d63ab33173a32af6c163a28486
#
_cell.length_a   1.000
_cell.length_b   1.000
_cell.length_c   1.000
_cell.angle_alpha   90.00
_cell.angle_beta   90.00
_cell.angle_gamma   90.00
#
_symmetry.space_group_name_H-M   'P 1'
#
loop_
_entity.id
_entity.type
_entity.pdbx_description
1 polymer ?
#
loop_
_entity_poly.entity_id
_entity_poly.type
_entity_poly.pdbx_seq_one_letter_code
_entity_poly.pdbx_strand_id
1 'polypeptide(L)'
;MSFQIDWTSVVRVALLMFVIGSSSVVVADEPVHRAGSGSVVTQASATASALAPSNAITLAYKFHSGMFAHYLGTSRVHYKSQLDPENIYVSQQSNDTWTRFRVVTVDESGLALIEPVIERTQMAARMHDKPPVFFDSSSKTEPEPEFRAIRDAIRKPIARFQVAPNGKLVKAIVIDPNAPVSLRMSAEKLETRFQYLPILPTHPVAVGDKWREDFSVDAVNEGLKEPMPMRRIFELTGVANGIAIIKFKTLTMKPISDPDVEKQLIQQTPTGTIEFDIEKGLVRSYVSNINKTAINALGNQTLLQVVGESAEKLVTANGL
;
A
#
# COMPACT_ATOMS: atom_id res chain seq x y z
N MET A 1 -30.96 13.47 -5.90
CA MET A 1 -29.74 13.20 -6.70
C MET A 1 -29.29 11.79 -6.37
N SER A 2 -29.37 10.86 -7.32
CA SER A 2 -28.94 9.49 -7.13
C SER A 2 -27.40 9.46 -7.18
N PHE A 3 -26.73 9.24 -6.06
CA PHE A 3 -25.30 8.98 -6.01
C PHE A 3 -25.06 7.60 -6.64
N GLN A 4 -24.75 7.55 -7.93
CA GLN A 4 -24.18 6.35 -8.55
C GLN A 4 -22.71 6.28 -8.15
N ILE A 5 -22.40 5.48 -7.12
CA ILE A 5 -21.03 5.05 -6.88
C ILE A 5 -20.66 4.15 -8.06
N ASP A 6 -19.70 4.57 -8.87
CA ASP A 6 -19.21 3.78 -9.98
C ASP A 6 -18.53 2.51 -9.46
N TRP A 7 -19.18 1.36 -9.70
CA TRP A 7 -18.71 0.03 -9.30
C TRP A 7 -17.35 -0.32 -9.92
N THR A 8 -17.06 0.19 -11.10
CA THR A 8 -15.75 0.00 -11.74
C THR A 8 -14.64 0.65 -10.91
N SER A 9 -14.93 1.73 -10.20
CA SER A 9 -14.01 2.37 -9.26
C SER A 9 -13.82 1.55 -7.99
N VAL A 10 -14.87 0.93 -7.44
CA VAL A 10 -14.78 0.09 -6.23
C VAL A 10 -13.95 -1.18 -6.48
N VAL A 11 -14.16 -1.84 -7.62
CA VAL A 11 -13.40 -3.04 -8.01
C VAL A 11 -11.96 -2.68 -8.38
N ARG A 12 -11.75 -1.56 -9.07
CA ARG A 12 -10.40 -1.03 -9.36
C ARG A 12 -9.62 -0.70 -8.09
N VAL A 13 -10.29 -0.12 -7.09
CA VAL A 13 -9.72 0.20 -5.78
C VAL A 13 -9.33 -1.08 -5.03
N ALA A 14 -10.16 -2.13 -5.04
CA ALA A 14 -9.85 -3.38 -4.34
C ALA A 14 -8.63 -4.10 -4.94
N LEU A 15 -8.45 -4.10 -6.26
CA LEU A 15 -7.26 -4.70 -6.89
C LEU A 15 -5.99 -3.90 -6.63
N LEU A 16 -6.11 -2.55 -6.65
CA LEU A 16 -4.99 -1.66 -6.35
C LEU A 16 -4.54 -1.74 -4.89
N MET A 17 -5.46 -1.95 -3.95
CA MET A 17 -5.14 -1.99 -2.52
C MET A 17 -4.25 -3.16 -2.14
N PHE A 18 -4.19 -4.23 -2.93
CA PHE A 18 -3.53 -5.47 -2.53
C PHE A 18 -2.12 -5.67 -3.10
N VAL A 19 -1.82 -5.13 -4.25
CA VAL A 19 -0.42 -5.06 -4.73
C VAL A 19 0.33 -3.93 -4.01
N ILE A 20 -0.39 -2.99 -3.36
CA ILE A 20 0.15 -1.67 -2.99
C ILE A 20 -0.45 -1.16 -1.67
N GLY A 21 -0.56 -1.89 -0.61
CA GLY A 21 -1.02 -1.31 0.67
C GLY A 21 -1.88 -0.03 0.53
N SER A 22 -3.18 -0.19 0.61
CA SER A 22 -4.23 0.83 0.82
C SER A 22 -4.07 2.20 0.12
N SER A 23 -4.55 2.37 -1.11
CA SER A 23 -4.68 3.71 -1.70
C SER A 23 -5.84 3.82 -2.68
N SER A 24 -6.74 4.74 -2.40
CA SER A 24 -7.87 5.08 -3.27
C SER A 24 -7.41 5.87 -4.49
N VAL A 25 -7.79 5.44 -5.70
CA VAL A 25 -7.56 6.18 -6.94
C VAL A 25 -8.86 6.81 -7.40
N VAL A 26 -8.90 8.13 -7.46
CA VAL A 26 -9.88 8.87 -8.25
C VAL A 26 -9.30 9.03 -9.65
N VAL A 27 -9.99 8.52 -10.66
CA VAL A 27 -9.59 8.65 -12.07
C VAL A 27 -10.07 10.01 -12.58
N ALA A 28 -9.15 10.84 -13.04
CA ALA A 28 -9.43 11.93 -13.95
C ALA A 28 -8.39 11.92 -15.08
N ASP A 29 -8.87 12.12 -16.31
CA ASP A 29 -8.17 11.99 -17.60
C ASP A 29 -7.26 13.19 -17.91
N GLU A 30 -6.19 12.89 -18.66
CA GLU A 30 -5.31 13.67 -19.55
C GLU A 30 -4.33 14.76 -19.03
N PRO A 31 -3.21 14.96 -19.76
CA PRO A 31 -1.99 15.55 -19.25
C PRO A 31 -1.70 16.97 -19.74
N VAL A 32 -1.01 17.78 -18.92
CA VAL A 32 -0.30 18.98 -19.39
C VAL A 32 1.11 19.03 -18.82
N HIS A 33 2.09 19.02 -19.72
CA HIS A 33 3.51 19.29 -19.46
C HIS A 33 3.74 20.70 -18.90
N ARG A 34 4.57 20.83 -17.86
CA ARG A 34 5.50 21.98 -17.76
C ARG A 34 6.69 21.67 -16.84
N ALA A 35 7.87 21.93 -17.38
CA ALA A 35 9.16 21.90 -16.70
C ALA A 35 9.33 23.15 -15.80
N GLY A 36 10.01 22.99 -14.65
CA GLY A 36 10.43 24.09 -13.80
C GLY A 36 11.61 23.70 -12.93
N SER A 37 12.77 24.27 -13.23
CA SER A 37 14.05 24.15 -12.53
C SER A 37 14.01 24.83 -11.15
N GLY A 38 14.74 24.30 -10.14
CA GLY A 38 14.91 25.00 -8.85
C GLY A 38 15.91 24.35 -7.90
N SER A 39 17.09 24.91 -7.92
CA SER A 39 18.08 25.13 -6.84
C SER A 39 18.38 24.02 -5.80
N VAL A 40 19.60 23.53 -5.91
CA VAL A 40 20.35 22.76 -4.91
C VAL A 40 20.76 23.69 -3.76
N VAL A 41 20.37 23.36 -2.55
CA VAL A 41 20.96 23.90 -1.30
C VAL A 41 21.78 22.80 -0.65
N THR A 42 23.09 22.95 -0.72
CA THR A 42 24.06 22.09 -0.03
C THR A 42 24.11 22.47 1.45
N GLN A 43 23.62 21.61 2.33
CA GLN A 43 23.91 21.71 3.77
C GLN A 43 24.98 20.70 4.14
N ALA A 44 26.09 21.23 4.65
CA ALA A 44 27.19 20.45 5.21
C ALA A 44 26.72 19.71 6.48
N SER A 45 26.79 18.39 6.46
CA SER A 45 26.51 17.54 7.62
C SER A 45 27.78 17.41 8.45
N ALA A 46 27.77 17.92 9.67
CA ALA A 46 28.78 17.61 10.68
C ALA A 46 28.61 16.13 11.08
N THR A 47 29.60 15.32 10.78
CA THR A 47 29.71 13.91 11.19
C THR A 47 30.04 13.84 12.69
N ALA A 48 29.04 13.78 13.55
CA ALA A 48 29.20 13.26 14.89
C ALA A 48 29.20 11.72 14.81
N SER A 49 30.37 11.11 14.90
CA SER A 49 30.54 9.66 15.03
C SER A 49 30.09 9.26 16.46
N ALA A 50 28.80 9.11 16.65
CA ALA A 50 28.27 8.50 17.85
C ALA A 50 28.56 6.99 17.80
N LEU A 51 29.32 6.49 18.78
CA LEU A 51 29.49 5.05 19.01
C LEU A 51 28.08 4.42 19.06
N ALA A 52 27.82 3.48 18.18
CA ALA A 52 26.55 2.77 18.17
C ALA A 52 26.33 2.11 19.53
N PRO A 53 25.12 2.19 20.14
CA PRO A 53 24.85 1.53 21.41
C PRO A 53 25.12 0.02 21.27
N SER A 54 25.61 -0.63 22.31
CA SER A 54 26.12 -2.00 22.33
C SER A 54 25.11 -3.08 21.88
N ASN A 55 23.83 -2.72 21.65
CA ASN A 55 22.72 -3.59 21.25
C ASN A 55 22.07 -3.14 19.93
N ALA A 56 22.76 -2.37 19.09
CA ALA A 56 22.23 -1.96 17.79
C ALA A 56 22.25 -3.14 16.80
N ILE A 57 21.17 -3.27 16.04
CA ILE A 57 20.99 -4.32 15.02
C ILE A 57 20.87 -3.69 13.62
N THR A 58 21.33 -4.41 12.62
CA THR A 58 21.13 -4.04 11.21
C THR A 58 19.88 -4.73 10.69
N LEU A 59 18.93 -3.93 10.17
CA LEU A 59 17.74 -4.40 9.49
C LEU A 59 17.96 -4.26 7.99
N ALA A 60 17.96 -5.36 7.26
CA ALA A 60 18.10 -5.37 5.81
C ALA A 60 17.39 -6.57 5.20
N TYR A 61 16.79 -6.38 4.03
CA TYR A 61 16.30 -7.50 3.24
C TYR A 61 17.46 -8.34 2.72
N LYS A 62 17.31 -9.67 2.80
CA LYS A 62 18.32 -10.64 2.36
C LYS A 62 17.80 -11.40 1.15
N PHE A 63 17.82 -10.74 0.01
CA PHE A 63 17.37 -11.33 -1.24
C PHE A 63 18.44 -12.26 -1.82
N HIS A 64 18.00 -13.40 -2.36
CA HIS A 64 18.84 -14.34 -3.10
C HIS A 64 18.18 -14.70 -4.43
N SER A 65 18.94 -14.75 -5.52
CA SER A 65 18.42 -15.16 -6.82
C SER A 65 17.75 -16.53 -6.74
N GLY A 66 16.56 -16.64 -7.33
CA GLY A 66 15.74 -17.84 -7.27
C GLY A 66 14.91 -18.03 -6.00
N MET A 67 15.02 -17.14 -5.01
CA MET A 67 14.22 -17.20 -3.79
C MET A 67 12.74 -16.96 -4.08
N PHE A 68 11.89 -17.68 -3.34
CA PHE A 68 10.45 -17.46 -3.31
C PHE A 68 9.99 -17.11 -1.90
N ALA A 69 9.01 -16.22 -1.82
CA ALA A 69 8.28 -15.92 -0.60
C ALA A 69 6.78 -15.87 -0.93
N HIS A 70 5.95 -16.50 -0.11
CA HIS A 70 4.50 -16.53 -0.28
C HIS A 70 3.84 -15.73 0.82
N TYR A 71 2.92 -14.86 0.46
CA TYR A 71 2.20 -14.02 1.41
C TYR A 71 0.70 -14.20 1.24
N LEU A 72 0.02 -14.27 2.38
CA LEU A 72 -1.42 -14.08 2.47
C LEU A 72 -1.67 -12.65 2.95
N GLY A 73 -2.23 -11.87 2.07
CA GLY A 73 -2.76 -10.56 2.38
C GLY A 73 -4.25 -10.64 2.68
N THR A 74 -4.70 -9.98 3.74
CA THR A 74 -6.11 -9.84 4.10
C THR A 74 -6.45 -8.37 4.29
N SER A 75 -7.62 -7.95 3.86
CA SER A 75 -8.13 -6.60 4.10
C SER A 75 -9.62 -6.65 4.45
N ARG A 76 -10.01 -5.89 5.45
CA ARG A 76 -11.39 -5.74 5.91
C ARG A 76 -11.64 -4.28 6.17
N VAL A 77 -12.55 -3.65 5.42
CA VAL A 77 -12.83 -2.21 5.54
C VAL A 77 -14.33 -2.00 5.66
N HIS A 78 -14.71 -1.19 6.63
CA HIS A 78 -16.07 -0.76 6.89
C HIS A 78 -16.16 0.75 6.69
N TYR A 79 -17.12 1.17 5.90
CA TYR A 79 -17.46 2.58 5.70
C TYR A 79 -18.84 2.83 6.29
N LYS A 80 -18.95 3.89 7.06
CA LYS A 80 -20.22 4.44 7.52
C LYS A 80 -20.31 5.87 7.05
N SER A 81 -21.25 6.15 6.14
CA SER A 81 -21.55 7.48 5.65
C SER A 81 -22.88 7.92 6.25
N GLN A 82 -22.90 9.09 6.89
CA GLN A 82 -24.10 9.72 7.39
C GLN A 82 -24.30 11.02 6.62
N LEU A 83 -25.35 11.06 5.79
CA LEU A 83 -25.69 12.22 4.98
C LEU A 83 -26.55 13.23 5.74
N ASP A 84 -27.37 12.74 6.65
CA ASP A 84 -28.17 13.47 7.62
C ASP A 84 -28.47 12.57 8.82
N PRO A 85 -29.14 13.03 9.90
CA PRO A 85 -29.42 12.21 11.08
C PRO A 85 -30.17 10.89 10.83
N GLU A 86 -30.97 10.83 9.77
CA GLU A 86 -31.84 9.68 9.46
C GLU A 86 -31.22 8.76 8.40
N ASN A 87 -30.36 9.30 7.53
CA ASN A 87 -29.78 8.58 6.37
C ASN A 87 -28.36 8.10 6.65
N ILE A 88 -28.24 6.86 7.12
CA ILE A 88 -26.97 6.20 7.40
C ILE A 88 -26.77 5.07 6.39
N TYR A 89 -25.66 5.10 5.69
CA TYR A 89 -25.24 4.08 4.73
C TYR A 89 -24.03 3.34 5.25
N VAL A 90 -24.07 2.02 5.20
CA VAL A 90 -22.96 1.16 5.61
C VAL A 90 -22.51 0.33 4.41
N SER A 91 -21.21 0.32 4.15
CA SER A 91 -20.63 -0.62 3.20
C SER A 91 -19.44 -1.35 3.82
N GLN A 92 -19.24 -2.58 3.37
CA GLN A 92 -18.18 -3.46 3.84
C GLN A 92 -17.46 -4.05 2.65
N GLN A 93 -16.14 -4.10 2.75
CA GLN A 93 -15.30 -4.73 1.76
C GLN A 93 -14.35 -5.70 2.44
N SER A 94 -14.15 -6.84 1.83
CA SER A 94 -13.14 -7.80 2.26
C SER A 94 -12.38 -8.34 1.06
N ASN A 95 -11.10 -8.57 1.26
CA ASN A 95 -10.24 -9.15 0.25
C ASN A 95 -9.19 -10.05 0.91
N ASP A 96 -9.00 -11.25 0.36
CA ASP A 96 -7.94 -12.16 0.71
C ASP A 96 -7.15 -12.47 -0.58
N THR A 97 -5.85 -12.25 -0.56
CA THR A 97 -4.99 -12.41 -1.74
C THR A 97 -3.74 -13.20 -1.39
N TRP A 98 -3.49 -14.23 -2.15
CA TRP A 98 -2.27 -15.05 -2.08
C TRP A 98 -1.31 -14.55 -3.15
N THR A 99 -0.17 -14.04 -2.72
CA THR A 99 0.87 -13.51 -3.61
C THR A 99 2.16 -14.26 -3.43
N ARG A 100 2.75 -14.67 -4.53
CA ARG A 100 4.09 -15.22 -4.58
C ARG A 100 5.06 -14.16 -5.09
N PHE A 101 6.12 -13.93 -4.35
CA PHE A 101 7.25 -13.11 -4.76
C PHE A 101 8.40 -14.01 -5.20
N ARG A 102 8.90 -13.80 -6.39
CA ARG A 102 10.10 -14.43 -6.91
C ARG A 102 11.21 -13.40 -7.02
N VAL A 103 12.35 -13.66 -6.41
CA VAL A 103 13.57 -12.90 -6.68
C VAL A 103 14.21 -13.46 -7.96
N VAL A 104 14.17 -12.68 -9.04
CA VAL A 104 14.68 -13.11 -10.35
C VAL A 104 16.20 -13.07 -10.37
N THR A 105 16.77 -11.92 -9.97
CA THR A 105 18.21 -11.70 -9.85
C THR A 105 18.53 -10.78 -8.68
N VAL A 106 19.75 -10.86 -8.19
CA VAL A 106 20.32 -9.88 -7.25
C VAL A 106 21.69 -9.51 -7.80
N ASP A 107 21.99 -8.22 -7.89
CA ASP A 107 23.30 -7.74 -8.33
C ASP A 107 24.30 -7.61 -7.17
N GLU A 108 25.54 -7.21 -7.49
CA GLU A 108 26.63 -7.07 -6.52
C GLU A 108 26.36 -6.01 -5.44
N SER A 109 25.47 -5.04 -5.71
CA SER A 109 25.05 -4.01 -4.75
C SER A 109 23.93 -4.51 -3.81
N GLY A 110 23.41 -5.71 -4.03
CA GLY A 110 22.25 -6.26 -3.33
C GLY A 110 20.90 -5.79 -3.89
N LEU A 111 20.89 -5.06 -5.01
CA LEU A 111 19.66 -4.65 -5.69
C LEU A 111 18.98 -5.87 -6.30
N ALA A 112 17.79 -6.17 -5.82
CA ALA A 112 17.00 -7.33 -6.23
C ALA A 112 15.99 -6.97 -7.32
N LEU A 113 15.85 -7.82 -8.33
CA LEU A 113 14.74 -7.79 -9.28
C LEU A 113 13.67 -8.77 -8.80
N ILE A 114 12.54 -8.25 -8.32
CA ILE A 114 11.45 -9.03 -7.73
C ILE A 114 10.26 -9.07 -8.68
N GLU A 115 9.68 -10.25 -8.84
CA GLU A 115 8.51 -10.53 -9.67
C GLU A 115 7.36 -11.03 -8.80
N PRO A 116 6.35 -10.20 -8.48
CA PRO A 116 5.14 -10.64 -7.79
C PRO A 116 4.17 -11.31 -8.75
N VAL A 117 3.49 -12.33 -8.27
CA VAL A 117 2.40 -13.00 -8.96
C VAL A 117 1.26 -13.22 -7.98
N ILE A 118 0.07 -12.73 -8.29
CA ILE A 118 -1.14 -13.07 -7.55
C ILE A 118 -1.54 -14.48 -7.94
N GLU A 119 -1.53 -15.41 -7.00
CA GLU A 119 -1.86 -16.82 -7.25
C GLU A 119 -3.36 -17.10 -7.09
N ARG A 120 -3.98 -16.39 -6.14
CA ARG A 120 -5.42 -16.44 -5.87
C ARG A 120 -5.89 -15.15 -5.24
N THR A 121 -7.13 -14.77 -5.48
CA THR A 121 -7.80 -13.72 -4.71
C THR A 121 -9.26 -14.07 -4.47
N GLN A 122 -9.75 -13.70 -3.29
CA GLN A 122 -11.17 -13.75 -2.91
C GLN A 122 -11.59 -12.35 -2.49
N MET A 123 -12.70 -11.88 -3.00
CA MET A 123 -13.20 -10.54 -2.74
C MET A 123 -14.68 -10.61 -2.39
N ALA A 124 -15.12 -9.83 -1.41
CA ALA A 124 -16.54 -9.63 -1.14
C ALA A 124 -16.79 -8.15 -0.86
N ALA A 125 -17.91 -7.66 -1.37
CA ALA A 125 -18.41 -6.31 -1.11
C ALA A 125 -19.88 -6.36 -0.77
N ARG A 126 -20.28 -5.63 0.27
CA ARG A 126 -21.67 -5.44 0.68
C ARG A 126 -21.96 -3.96 0.80
N MET A 127 -23.00 -3.51 0.14
CA MET A 127 -23.52 -2.14 0.26
C MET A 127 -24.89 -2.18 0.94
N HIS A 128 -25.25 -1.08 1.58
CA HIS A 128 -26.44 -0.97 2.45
C HIS A 128 -27.71 -1.56 1.82
N ASP A 129 -27.99 -1.22 0.58
CA ASP A 129 -29.23 -1.49 -0.13
C ASP A 129 -29.08 -2.44 -1.33
N LYS A 130 -27.91 -3.10 -1.47
CA LYS A 130 -27.63 -3.98 -2.60
C LYS A 130 -27.26 -5.40 -2.16
N PRO A 131 -27.53 -6.40 -3.01
CA PRO A 131 -27.03 -7.75 -2.79
C PRO A 131 -25.50 -7.75 -2.64
N PRO A 132 -24.95 -8.61 -1.77
CA PRO A 132 -23.51 -8.76 -1.68
C PRO A 132 -22.93 -9.33 -2.98
N VAL A 133 -21.80 -8.81 -3.38
CA VAL A 133 -21.02 -9.30 -4.53
C VAL A 133 -19.86 -10.11 -3.98
N PHE A 134 -19.60 -11.25 -4.60
CA PHE A 134 -18.51 -12.15 -4.23
C PHE A 134 -17.75 -12.61 -5.47
N PHE A 135 -16.44 -12.62 -5.37
CA PHE A 135 -15.54 -13.14 -6.39
C PHE A 135 -14.48 -14.06 -5.76
N ASP A 136 -14.28 -15.24 -6.34
CA ASP A 136 -13.16 -16.14 -6.04
C ASP A 136 -12.48 -16.52 -7.35
N SER A 137 -11.22 -16.16 -7.51
CA SER A 137 -10.44 -16.44 -8.72
C SER A 137 -10.22 -17.93 -8.97
N SER A 138 -10.44 -18.79 -7.97
CA SER A 138 -10.38 -20.25 -8.11
C SER A 138 -11.69 -20.87 -8.58
N SER A 139 -12.79 -20.10 -8.61
CA SER A 139 -14.08 -20.57 -9.10
C SER A 139 -14.03 -20.91 -10.59
N LYS A 140 -14.71 -21.99 -10.97
CA LYS A 140 -14.91 -22.36 -12.38
C LYS A 140 -16.05 -21.57 -13.04
N THR A 141 -16.87 -20.90 -12.26
CA THR A 141 -17.97 -20.08 -12.75
C THR A 141 -17.41 -18.84 -13.43
N GLU A 142 -18.01 -18.47 -14.56
CA GLU A 142 -17.67 -17.20 -15.24
C GLU A 142 -17.92 -16.03 -14.28
N PRO A 143 -16.92 -15.18 -14.02
CA PRO A 143 -17.09 -14.03 -13.15
C PRO A 143 -17.92 -12.96 -13.84
N GLU A 144 -18.51 -12.10 -13.03
CA GLU A 144 -19.14 -10.89 -13.52
C GLU A 144 -18.15 -10.02 -14.29
N PRO A 145 -18.63 -9.23 -15.28
CA PRO A 145 -17.77 -8.49 -16.23
C PRO A 145 -16.65 -7.69 -15.56
N GLU A 146 -16.93 -7.07 -14.42
CA GLU A 146 -15.98 -6.26 -13.66
C GLU A 146 -14.79 -7.05 -13.10
N PHE A 147 -14.94 -8.35 -12.86
CA PHE A 147 -13.87 -9.21 -12.32
C PHE A 147 -13.07 -9.95 -13.41
N ARG A 148 -13.47 -9.88 -14.67
CA ARG A 148 -12.79 -10.61 -15.77
C ARG A 148 -11.33 -10.21 -15.88
N ALA A 149 -11.05 -8.92 -15.87
CA ALA A 149 -9.67 -8.41 -15.95
C ALA A 149 -8.79 -8.90 -14.79
N ILE A 150 -9.38 -9.03 -13.59
CA ILE A 150 -8.70 -9.58 -12.41
C ILE A 150 -8.40 -11.05 -12.63
N ARG A 151 -9.40 -11.86 -13.02
CA ARG A 151 -9.22 -13.28 -13.30
C ARG A 151 -8.14 -13.53 -14.35
N ASP A 152 -8.12 -12.72 -15.40
CA ASP A 152 -7.17 -12.86 -16.50
C ASP A 152 -5.73 -12.52 -16.11
N ALA A 153 -5.55 -11.72 -15.05
CA ALA A 153 -4.26 -11.34 -14.47
C ALA A 153 -3.73 -12.34 -13.42
N ILE A 154 -4.59 -13.23 -12.88
CA ILE A 154 -4.18 -14.24 -11.90
C ILE A 154 -3.14 -15.20 -12.52
N ARG A 155 -2.11 -15.52 -11.72
CA ARG A 155 -0.96 -16.38 -12.07
C ARG A 155 -0.08 -15.86 -13.21
N LYS A 156 -0.25 -14.58 -13.60
CA LYS A 156 0.61 -13.95 -14.60
C LYS A 156 1.45 -12.85 -13.93
N PRO A 157 2.76 -12.79 -14.20
CA PRO A 157 3.57 -11.66 -13.78
C PRO A 157 3.24 -10.47 -14.69
N ILE A 158 2.90 -9.33 -14.10
CA ILE A 158 2.55 -8.10 -14.83
C ILE A 158 3.72 -7.14 -14.84
N ALA A 159 4.46 -7.08 -13.73
CA ALA A 159 5.58 -6.17 -13.56
C ALA A 159 6.69 -6.83 -12.74
N ARG A 160 7.90 -6.28 -12.87
CA ARG A 160 9.05 -6.54 -12.01
C ARG A 160 9.46 -5.27 -11.30
N PHE A 161 10.01 -5.41 -10.11
CA PHE A 161 10.42 -4.32 -9.26
C PHE A 161 11.90 -4.44 -8.89
N GLN A 162 12.67 -3.40 -9.14
CA GLN A 162 14.02 -3.28 -8.61
C GLN A 162 13.94 -2.70 -7.21
N VAL A 163 14.40 -3.47 -6.23
CA VAL A 163 14.28 -3.15 -4.80
C VAL A 163 15.66 -3.20 -4.14
N ALA A 164 16.04 -2.12 -3.46
CA ALA A 164 17.27 -2.04 -2.71
C ALA A 164 17.21 -2.86 -1.40
N PRO A 165 18.35 -3.19 -0.77
CA PRO A 165 18.39 -3.98 0.48
C PRO A 165 17.63 -3.37 1.65
N ASN A 166 17.36 -2.07 1.63
CA ASN A 166 16.52 -1.40 2.62
C ASN A 166 15.02 -1.37 2.26
N GLY A 167 14.59 -2.05 1.20
CA GLY A 167 13.20 -2.09 0.76
C GLY A 167 12.80 -0.93 -0.17
N LYS A 168 13.71 0.01 -0.46
CA LYS A 168 13.40 1.12 -1.35
C LYS A 168 13.16 0.62 -2.77
N LEU A 169 12.00 0.94 -3.33
CA LEU A 169 11.72 0.72 -4.74
C LEU A 169 12.56 1.70 -5.58
N VAL A 170 13.35 1.16 -6.49
CA VAL A 170 14.21 1.92 -7.39
C VAL A 170 13.54 2.10 -8.74
N LYS A 171 12.90 1.02 -9.24
CA LYS A 171 12.26 1.02 -10.56
C LYS A 171 11.15 -0.02 -10.64
N ALA A 172 10.06 0.31 -11.34
CA ALA A 172 9.05 -0.65 -11.77
C ALA A 172 9.16 -0.88 -13.29
N ILE A 173 9.04 -2.14 -13.71
CA ILE A 173 9.19 -2.56 -15.11
C ILE A 173 7.94 -3.37 -15.48
N VAL A 174 7.06 -2.82 -16.30
CA VAL A 174 5.94 -3.56 -16.85
C VAL A 174 6.46 -4.60 -17.83
N ILE A 175 6.09 -5.87 -17.67
CA ILE A 175 6.56 -6.98 -18.50
C ILE A 175 5.45 -7.60 -19.36
N ASP A 176 4.18 -7.37 -19.01
CA ASP A 176 3.05 -7.76 -19.86
C ASP A 176 2.42 -6.50 -20.47
N PRO A 177 2.71 -6.16 -21.74
CA PRO A 177 2.14 -5.00 -22.43
C PRO A 177 0.64 -5.16 -22.67
N ASN A 178 0.11 -6.39 -22.61
CA ASN A 178 -1.32 -6.69 -22.81
C ASN A 178 -2.10 -6.73 -21.49
N ALA A 179 -1.42 -6.56 -20.35
CA ALA A 179 -2.11 -6.43 -19.06
C ALA A 179 -3.12 -5.29 -19.09
N PRO A 180 -4.24 -5.39 -18.35
CA PRO A 180 -5.21 -4.32 -18.22
C PRO A 180 -4.54 -2.98 -17.92
N VAL A 181 -4.97 -1.91 -18.60
CA VAL A 181 -4.38 -0.56 -18.50
C VAL A 181 -4.28 -0.11 -17.04
N SER A 182 -5.31 -0.38 -16.23
CA SER A 182 -5.32 -0.06 -14.81
C SER A 182 -4.17 -0.73 -14.04
N LEU A 183 -3.82 -1.96 -14.34
CA LEU A 183 -2.72 -2.69 -13.69
C LEU A 183 -1.35 -2.18 -14.15
N ARG A 184 -1.21 -1.89 -15.45
CA ARG A 184 0.03 -1.30 -15.98
C ARG A 184 0.28 0.08 -15.38
N MET A 185 -0.72 0.97 -15.41
CA MET A 185 -0.63 2.29 -14.79
C MET A 185 -0.35 2.22 -13.28
N SER A 186 -0.86 1.21 -12.60
CA SER A 186 -0.57 1.01 -11.18
C SER A 186 0.88 0.64 -10.95
N ALA A 187 1.44 -0.27 -11.76
CA ALA A 187 2.84 -0.64 -11.68
C ALA A 187 3.76 0.57 -11.98
N GLU A 188 3.43 1.38 -13.00
CA GLU A 188 4.17 2.60 -13.33
C GLU A 188 4.08 3.65 -12.23
N LYS A 189 2.92 3.81 -11.60
CA LYS A 189 2.73 4.75 -10.49
C LYS A 189 3.45 4.36 -9.22
N LEU A 190 3.80 3.07 -9.04
CA LEU A 190 4.58 2.62 -7.89
C LEU A 190 5.94 3.29 -7.78
N GLU A 191 6.59 3.62 -8.90
CA GLU A 191 7.88 4.30 -8.89
C GLU A 191 7.84 5.66 -8.17
N THR A 192 6.70 6.33 -8.18
CA THR A 192 6.58 7.71 -7.70
C THR A 192 5.85 7.86 -6.37
N ARG A 193 5.11 6.83 -5.91
CA ARG A 193 4.10 7.02 -4.86
C ARG A 193 4.13 6.00 -3.73
N PHE A 194 4.64 4.78 -3.97
CA PHE A 194 4.55 3.69 -2.99
C PHE A 194 5.83 2.91 -2.87
N GLN A 195 6.14 2.58 -1.64
CA GLN A 195 7.15 1.58 -1.37
C GLN A 195 6.50 0.20 -1.41
N TYR A 196 7.08 -0.68 -2.21
CA TYR A 196 6.64 -2.06 -2.36
C TYR A 196 6.82 -2.89 -1.09
N LEU A 197 7.84 -2.54 -0.32
CA LEU A 197 8.16 -3.13 0.97
C LEU A 197 8.37 -2.00 2.00
N PRO A 198 8.15 -2.25 3.31
CA PRO A 198 8.51 -1.30 4.35
C PRO A 198 9.98 -0.87 4.24
N ILE A 199 10.21 0.44 4.31
CA ILE A 199 11.57 0.98 4.29
C ILE A 199 12.26 0.69 5.62
N LEU A 200 13.40 0.03 5.56
CA LEU A 200 14.29 -0.23 6.69
C LEU A 200 15.36 0.88 6.81
N PRO A 201 15.90 1.13 8.01
CA PRO A 201 16.95 2.11 8.21
C PRO A 201 18.25 1.67 7.49
N THR A 202 19.03 2.65 7.01
CA THR A 202 20.32 2.40 6.34
C THR A 202 21.50 2.28 7.30
N HIS A 203 21.26 2.43 8.60
CA HIS A 203 22.24 2.33 9.68
C HIS A 203 21.73 1.38 10.77
N PRO A 204 22.60 0.81 11.60
CA PRO A 204 22.17 0.01 12.74
C PRO A 204 21.29 0.80 13.69
N VAL A 205 20.26 0.14 14.25
CA VAL A 205 19.27 0.75 15.16
C VAL A 205 19.13 -0.06 16.44
N ALA A 206 18.90 0.62 17.55
CA ALA A 206 18.55 0.04 18.84
C ALA A 206 17.04 0.16 19.12
N VAL A 207 16.55 -0.58 20.09
CA VAL A 207 15.16 -0.45 20.58
C VAL A 207 14.92 0.99 21.06
N GLY A 208 13.85 1.62 20.56
CA GLY A 208 13.50 3.02 20.75
C GLY A 208 13.90 3.93 19.59
N ASP A 209 14.80 3.50 18.73
CA ASP A 209 15.21 4.29 17.56
C ASP A 209 14.09 4.42 16.53
N LYS A 210 14.11 5.58 15.85
CA LYS A 210 13.09 5.94 14.84
C LYS A 210 13.76 6.31 13.53
N TRP A 211 13.08 5.92 12.45
CA TRP A 211 13.40 6.38 11.10
C TRP A 211 12.13 6.77 10.36
N ARG A 212 12.27 7.34 9.19
CA ARG A 212 11.14 7.85 8.44
C ARG A 212 11.26 7.61 6.94
N GLU A 213 10.10 7.62 6.33
CA GLU A 213 9.91 7.65 4.88
C GLU A 213 9.03 8.87 4.56
N ASP A 214 9.52 9.72 3.67
CA ASP A 214 8.74 10.84 3.14
C ASP A 214 8.32 10.49 1.70
N PHE A 215 7.04 10.66 1.38
CA PHE A 215 6.45 10.36 0.07
C PHE A 215 5.29 11.33 -0.20
N SER A 216 4.68 11.25 -1.40
CA SER A 216 3.51 12.04 -1.73
C SER A 216 2.40 11.16 -2.27
N VAL A 217 1.16 11.54 -2.00
CA VAL A 217 -0.04 10.98 -2.64
C VAL A 217 -0.77 12.11 -3.35
N ASP A 218 -1.36 11.84 -4.52
CA ASP A 218 -2.16 12.84 -5.19
C ASP A 218 -3.53 12.92 -4.53
N ALA A 219 -3.96 14.12 -4.24
CA ALA A 219 -5.34 14.46 -3.97
C ALA A 219 -5.88 15.34 -5.10
N VAL A 220 -7.17 15.29 -5.34
CA VAL A 220 -7.84 16.17 -6.29
C VAL A 220 -8.55 17.27 -5.51
N ASN A 221 -8.17 18.51 -5.75
CA ASN A 221 -8.79 19.69 -5.18
C ASN A 221 -9.31 20.57 -6.32
N GLU A 222 -10.61 20.85 -6.34
CA GLU A 222 -11.27 21.64 -7.41
C GLU A 222 -10.95 21.14 -8.82
N GLY A 223 -10.84 19.80 -9.01
CA GLY A 223 -10.49 19.19 -10.29
C GLY A 223 -8.99 19.18 -10.63
N LEU A 224 -8.15 19.80 -9.82
CA LEU A 224 -6.69 19.83 -9.98
C LEU A 224 -6.03 18.77 -9.10
N LYS A 225 -5.05 18.07 -9.65
CA LYS A 225 -4.21 17.14 -8.87
C LYS A 225 -3.20 17.93 -8.05
N GLU A 226 -3.23 17.76 -6.75
CA GLU A 226 -2.26 18.33 -5.81
C GLU A 226 -1.50 17.21 -5.11
N PRO A 227 -0.14 17.21 -5.13
CA PRO A 227 0.65 16.27 -4.36
C PRO A 227 0.58 16.63 -2.88
N MET A 228 0.03 15.73 -2.07
CA MET A 228 -0.02 15.85 -0.62
C MET A 228 1.20 15.15 -0.01
N PRO A 229 2.10 15.90 0.63
CA PRO A 229 3.27 15.31 1.28
C PRO A 229 2.86 14.53 2.52
N MET A 230 3.35 13.30 2.58
CA MET A 230 3.08 12.33 3.63
C MET A 230 4.39 11.93 4.31
N ARG A 231 4.31 11.53 5.57
CA ARG A 231 5.42 10.96 6.32
C ARG A 231 4.98 9.71 7.06
N ARG A 232 5.71 8.62 6.84
CA ARG A 232 5.62 7.42 7.67
C ARG A 232 6.79 7.39 8.64
N ILE A 233 6.49 7.30 9.91
CA ILE A 233 7.49 7.20 10.99
C ILE A 233 7.45 5.78 11.50
N PHE A 234 8.61 5.14 11.53
CA PHE A 234 8.83 3.82 12.10
C PHE A 234 9.58 3.92 13.42
N GLU A 235 9.37 2.95 14.31
CA GLU A 235 10.05 2.82 15.60
C GLU A 235 10.34 1.34 15.87
N LEU A 236 11.59 0.99 16.13
CA LEU A 236 11.94 -0.33 16.65
C LEU A 236 11.53 -0.42 18.11
N THR A 237 10.46 -1.17 18.41
CA THR A 237 9.91 -1.26 19.77
C THR A 237 10.37 -2.48 20.53
N GLY A 238 10.98 -3.45 19.86
CA GLY A 238 11.51 -4.65 20.51
C GLY A 238 12.19 -5.59 19.54
N VAL A 239 12.98 -6.48 20.10
CA VAL A 239 13.58 -7.63 19.39
C VAL A 239 13.42 -8.87 20.27
N ALA A 240 12.79 -9.91 19.74
CA ALA A 240 12.61 -11.17 20.44
C ALA A 240 12.76 -12.35 19.48
N ASN A 241 13.56 -13.36 19.83
CA ASN A 241 13.75 -14.59 19.04
C ASN A 241 14.13 -14.32 17.56
N GLY A 242 14.99 -13.34 17.32
CA GLY A 242 15.39 -12.97 15.96
C GLY A 242 14.35 -12.17 15.16
N ILE A 243 13.23 -11.80 15.77
CA ILE A 243 12.17 -10.99 15.16
C ILE A 243 12.25 -9.56 15.70
N ALA A 244 12.41 -8.58 14.81
CA ALA A 244 12.28 -7.17 15.13
C ALA A 244 10.80 -6.75 15.07
N ILE A 245 10.32 -6.08 16.11
CA ILE A 245 8.97 -5.52 16.20
C ILE A 245 9.06 -4.03 15.92
N ILE A 246 8.47 -3.60 14.80
CA ILE A 246 8.52 -2.23 14.31
C ILE A 246 7.10 -1.68 14.30
N LYS A 247 6.84 -0.61 15.05
CA LYS A 247 5.59 0.15 14.94
C LYS A 247 5.74 1.25 13.92
N PHE A 248 4.66 1.58 13.24
CA PHE A 248 4.63 2.71 12.33
C PHE A 248 3.35 3.53 12.46
N LYS A 249 3.46 4.80 12.05
CA LYS A 249 2.32 5.71 11.84
C LYS A 249 2.56 6.56 10.60
N THR A 250 1.49 6.82 9.86
CA THR A 250 1.52 7.70 8.68
C THR A 250 0.76 8.98 8.97
N LEU A 251 1.32 10.12 8.57
CA LEU A 251 0.82 11.45 8.83
C LEU A 251 0.84 12.27 7.54
N THR A 252 -0.09 13.21 7.41
CA THR A 252 0.00 14.30 6.42
C THR A 252 0.99 15.34 6.94
N MET A 253 1.80 15.91 6.05
CA MET A 253 2.81 16.92 6.39
C MET A 253 2.28 18.34 6.25
N LYS A 254 1.10 18.49 5.65
CA LYS A 254 0.35 19.76 5.60
C LYS A 254 -1.01 19.58 6.31
N PRO A 255 -1.54 20.59 6.96
CA PRO A 255 -2.92 20.60 7.41
C PRO A 255 -3.87 20.41 6.22
N ILE A 256 -4.93 19.64 6.42
CA ILE A 256 -6.00 19.47 5.45
C ILE A 256 -7.17 20.32 5.93
N SER A 257 -7.53 21.35 5.18
CA SER A 257 -8.67 22.22 5.46
C SER A 257 -9.88 21.92 4.57
N ASP A 258 -9.65 21.25 3.43
CA ASP A 258 -10.68 20.87 2.48
C ASP A 258 -11.24 19.48 2.81
N PRO A 259 -12.55 19.35 3.13
CA PRO A 259 -13.17 18.07 3.41
C PRO A 259 -13.11 17.06 2.26
N ASP A 260 -13.11 17.53 1.00
CA ASP A 260 -13.01 16.65 -0.17
C ASP A 260 -11.61 16.04 -0.29
N VAL A 261 -10.57 16.78 0.07
CA VAL A 261 -9.19 16.28 0.18
C VAL A 261 -9.08 15.33 1.37
N GLU A 262 -9.67 15.68 2.53
CA GLU A 262 -9.65 14.82 3.72
C GLU A 262 -10.28 13.45 3.44
N LYS A 263 -11.41 13.42 2.76
CA LYS A 263 -12.11 12.20 2.32
C LYS A 263 -11.20 11.29 1.48
N GLN A 264 -10.43 11.87 0.55
CA GLN A 264 -9.52 11.11 -0.32
C GLN A 264 -8.33 10.54 0.46
N LEU A 265 -7.87 11.25 1.50
CA LEU A 265 -6.70 10.89 2.29
C LEU A 265 -7.03 10.07 3.55
N ILE A 266 -8.31 9.85 3.85
CA ILE A 266 -8.73 9.19 5.10
C ILE A 266 -8.09 7.82 5.29
N GLN A 267 -7.86 7.07 4.21
CA GLN A 267 -7.22 5.76 4.24
C GLN A 267 -5.69 5.81 4.11
N GLN A 268 -5.11 6.99 3.85
CA GLN A 268 -3.67 7.16 3.62
C GLN A 268 -2.86 7.34 4.91
N THR A 269 -3.53 7.38 6.06
CA THR A 269 -2.90 7.63 7.36
C THR A 269 -3.02 6.44 8.33
N PRO A 270 -2.64 5.21 7.92
CA PRO A 270 -2.70 4.05 8.79
C PRO A 270 -1.64 4.12 9.90
N THR A 271 -1.92 3.37 10.96
CA THR A 271 -0.95 2.97 11.97
C THR A 271 -0.80 1.46 11.95
N GLY A 272 0.30 0.91 12.46
CA GLY A 272 0.42 -0.54 12.46
C GLY A 272 1.71 -1.07 13.07
N THR A 273 1.91 -2.38 12.84
CA THR A 273 3.06 -3.13 13.35
C THR A 273 3.61 -4.03 12.25
N ILE A 274 4.92 -4.11 12.19
CA ILE A 274 5.67 -5.00 11.29
C ILE A 274 6.50 -5.94 12.15
N GLU A 275 6.43 -7.23 11.87
CA GLU A 275 7.36 -8.23 12.36
C GLU A 275 8.36 -8.53 11.25
N PHE A 276 9.63 -8.26 11.50
CA PHE A 276 10.71 -8.49 10.55
C PHE A 276 11.64 -9.59 11.06
N ASP A 277 11.78 -10.67 10.31
CA ASP A 277 12.70 -11.76 10.59
C ASP A 277 14.12 -11.31 10.19
N ILE A 278 14.96 -11.04 11.21
CA ILE A 278 16.32 -10.50 11.03
C ILE A 278 17.21 -11.51 10.34
N GLU A 279 17.04 -12.80 10.65
CA GLU A 279 17.87 -13.87 10.09
C GLU A 279 17.54 -14.10 8.62
N LYS A 280 16.26 -14.21 8.28
CA LYS A 280 15.80 -14.39 6.89
C LYS A 280 15.85 -13.11 6.06
N GLY A 281 15.88 -11.94 6.71
CA GLY A 281 15.80 -10.66 6.04
C GLY A 281 14.46 -10.45 5.30
N LEU A 282 13.35 -10.85 5.92
CA LEU A 282 12.01 -10.79 5.34
C LEU A 282 10.98 -10.26 6.34
N VAL A 283 9.96 -9.60 5.82
CA VAL A 283 8.75 -9.31 6.60
C VAL A 283 8.03 -10.62 6.88
N ARG A 284 7.81 -10.91 8.16
CA ARG A 284 7.02 -12.05 8.63
C ARG A 284 5.54 -11.71 8.69
N SER A 285 5.23 -10.51 9.18
CA SER A 285 3.88 -10.00 9.31
C SER A 285 3.89 -8.49 9.19
N TYR A 286 2.92 -7.95 8.49
CA TYR A 286 2.61 -6.53 8.41
C TYR A 286 1.14 -6.34 8.73
N VAL A 287 0.81 -5.55 9.73
CA VAL A 287 -0.58 -5.24 10.11
C VAL A 287 -0.76 -3.74 10.11
N SER A 288 -1.78 -3.24 9.44
CA SER A 288 -2.14 -1.83 9.43
C SER A 288 -3.60 -1.63 9.79
N ASN A 289 -3.87 -0.56 10.52
CA ASN A 289 -5.19 -0.22 11.02
C ASN A 289 -5.55 1.21 10.68
N ILE A 290 -6.80 1.43 10.33
CA ILE A 290 -7.41 2.74 10.13
C ILE A 290 -8.67 2.83 10.97
N ASN A 291 -8.80 3.92 11.71
CA ASN A 291 -10.05 4.30 12.36
C ASN A 291 -10.11 5.83 12.32
N LYS A 292 -10.82 6.36 11.34
CA LYS A 292 -10.88 7.79 11.03
C LYS A 292 -12.29 8.22 10.74
N THR A 293 -12.58 9.47 11.08
CA THR A 293 -13.85 10.13 10.76
C THR A 293 -13.53 11.47 10.12
N ALA A 294 -14.06 11.70 8.93
CA ALA A 294 -14.04 13.00 8.25
C ALA A 294 -15.43 13.66 8.38
N ILE A 295 -15.41 14.92 8.79
CA ILE A 295 -16.62 15.73 8.97
C ILE A 295 -16.82 16.57 7.71
N ASN A 296 -18.08 16.72 7.26
CA ASN A 296 -18.45 17.43 6.03
C ASN A 296 -17.87 16.81 4.72
N ALA A 297 -17.37 15.58 4.77
CA ALA A 297 -16.72 14.91 3.65
C ALA A 297 -17.63 14.62 2.43
N LEU A 298 -18.93 14.67 2.61
CA LEU A 298 -19.95 14.41 1.59
C LEU A 298 -20.93 15.58 1.46
N GLY A 299 -20.57 16.76 1.96
CA GLY A 299 -21.38 17.98 2.06
C GLY A 299 -21.56 18.41 3.51
N ASN A 300 -22.21 19.55 3.71
CA ASN A 300 -22.42 20.09 5.06
C ASN A 300 -23.20 19.12 5.95
N GLN A 301 -22.81 19.04 7.23
CA GLN A 301 -23.43 18.20 8.26
C GLN A 301 -23.34 16.68 8.00
N THR A 302 -22.44 16.25 7.15
CA THR A 302 -22.22 14.83 6.86
C THR A 302 -21.02 14.27 7.63
N LEU A 303 -21.00 12.94 7.80
CA LEU A 303 -19.87 12.21 8.39
C LEU A 303 -19.49 11.04 7.47
N LEU A 304 -18.19 10.84 7.33
CA LEU A 304 -17.63 9.63 6.75
C LEU A 304 -16.68 8.99 7.76
N GLN A 305 -17.05 7.84 8.27
CA GLN A 305 -16.19 7.03 9.13
C GLN A 305 -15.64 5.84 8.33
N VAL A 306 -14.34 5.60 8.46
CA VAL A 306 -13.66 4.45 7.88
C VAL A 306 -12.95 3.70 9.00
N VAL A 307 -13.29 2.42 9.14
CA VAL A 307 -12.62 1.48 10.04
C VAL A 307 -12.11 0.33 9.20
N GLY A 308 -10.82 0.08 9.25
CA GLY A 308 -10.21 -0.96 8.44
C GLY A 308 -8.99 -1.59 9.10
N GLU A 309 -8.80 -2.86 8.79
CA GLU A 309 -7.59 -3.61 9.08
C GLU A 309 -7.09 -4.28 7.80
N SER A 310 -5.78 -4.19 7.58
CA SER A 310 -5.11 -4.98 6.54
C SER A 310 -3.92 -5.69 7.17
N ALA A 311 -3.76 -6.95 6.82
CA ALA A 311 -2.63 -7.74 7.28
C ALA A 311 -2.00 -8.49 6.09
N GLU A 312 -0.69 -8.60 6.12
CA GLU A 312 0.08 -9.44 5.19
C GLU A 312 0.96 -10.36 6.04
N LYS A 313 0.92 -11.65 5.76
CA LYS A 313 1.66 -12.68 6.51
C LYS A 313 2.42 -13.58 5.57
N LEU A 314 3.69 -13.83 5.91
CA LEU A 314 4.49 -14.86 5.26
C LEU A 314 3.88 -16.23 5.57
N VAL A 315 3.59 -17.00 4.53
CA VAL A 315 3.00 -18.34 4.61
C VAL A 315 3.88 -19.37 3.92
N THR A 316 3.67 -20.64 4.24
CA THR A 316 4.34 -21.73 3.51
C THR A 316 3.67 -21.97 2.17
N ALA A 317 4.41 -22.47 1.18
CA ALA A 317 3.86 -22.79 -0.15
C ALA A 317 2.67 -23.79 -0.12
N ASN A 318 2.57 -24.61 0.94
CA ASN A 318 1.48 -25.58 1.12
C ASN A 318 0.18 -24.93 1.67
N GLY A 319 0.17 -23.65 1.95
CA GLY A 319 -1.01 -22.88 2.41
C GLY A 319 -1.77 -22.18 1.28
N LEU A 320 -1.49 -22.55 0.01
CA LEU A 320 -2.08 -21.97 -1.20
C LEU A 320 -3.30 -22.75 -1.68
#